data_b801f204b9a937f52cecced039e8da94
#
_entry.id   b801f204b9a937f52cecced039e8da94
#
_cell.length_a   1.000
_cell.length_b   1.000
_cell.length_c   1.000
_cell.angle_alpha   90.00
_cell.angle_beta   90.00
_cell.angle_gamma   90.00
#
_symmetry.space_group_name_H-M   'P 1'
#
loop_
_entity.id
_entity.type
_entity.pdbx_description
1 polymer ?
#
loop_
_entity_poly.entity_id
_entity_poly.type
_entity_poly.pdbx_seq_one_letter_code
_entity_poly.pdbx_strand_id
1 'polypeptide(L)'
;LFDAGDRVAEETRALAGELEDAVAALLSGAAAFQPGRVYCFRCGQAGCAHAATDDPRAVFTGYGPTGTPRFADFFQVMVSRRDPRMETLASGSPELVVLETTGETLMGELLPVYRQGREDVRVHGQVAAGWYRVPDPSGRPALLAVTFQVASGKTRGGRRRYFLNIIGSGPDGETLEHLHDRLAPIPWSGAARWAQSALAELERGARRRRRDGGDADASRIEGLLAGLARRLERGERARDRRTRHATIRHEEGSRPTRMAVADAVRAAEDEVLFDVRRGTIVVLGERGRAHVFNLEGKLVTSVRYHPDAISRRRESGVWRPASPAEIELVKNRTATPRRDGTG
;
A
#
# COMPACT_ATOMS: atom_id res chain seq x y z
N LEU A 1 33.23 -4.57 41.35
CA LEU A 1 33.97 -4.75 40.07
C LEU A 1 33.57 -6.06 39.35
N PHE A 2 33.16 -7.11 40.10
CA PHE A 2 32.71 -8.40 39.49
C PHE A 2 31.32 -8.31 38.83
N ASP A 3 30.43 -7.43 39.28
CA ASP A 3 29.06 -7.32 38.82
C ASP A 3 28.93 -6.67 37.39
N ALA A 4 29.88 -5.84 36.99
CA ALA A 4 29.85 -5.22 35.67
C ALA A 4 30.28 -6.15 34.52
N GLY A 5 31.24 -7.04 34.79
CA GLY A 5 31.70 -8.03 33.82
C GLY A 5 30.64 -9.10 33.50
N ASP A 6 29.94 -9.54 34.52
CA ASP A 6 28.88 -10.55 34.40
C ASP A 6 27.67 -9.99 33.65
N ARG A 7 27.30 -8.74 33.88
CA ARG A 7 26.23 -8.05 33.10
C ARG A 7 26.59 -7.90 31.65
N VAL A 8 27.81 -7.45 31.33
CA VAL A 8 28.28 -7.32 29.93
C VAL A 8 28.28 -8.69 29.23
N ALA A 9 28.70 -9.74 29.91
CA ALA A 9 28.69 -11.09 29.37
C ALA A 9 27.27 -11.65 29.16
N GLU A 10 26.32 -11.27 30.01
CA GLU A 10 24.91 -11.63 29.89
C GLU A 10 24.21 -10.86 28.76
N GLU A 11 24.45 -9.55 28.67
CA GLU A 11 23.95 -8.70 27.55
C GLU A 11 24.56 -9.12 26.20
N THR A 12 25.84 -9.48 26.16
CA THR A 12 26.49 -9.98 24.92
C THR A 12 25.89 -11.31 24.49
N ARG A 13 25.62 -12.22 25.43
CA ARG A 13 24.94 -13.50 25.11
C ARG A 13 23.50 -13.29 24.66
N ALA A 14 22.78 -12.35 25.25
CA ALA A 14 21.43 -12.00 24.84
C ALA A 14 21.40 -11.41 23.41
N LEU A 15 22.33 -10.50 23.10
CA LEU A 15 22.49 -9.90 21.76
C LEU A 15 22.92 -10.96 20.72
N ALA A 16 23.83 -11.86 21.05
CA ALA A 16 24.22 -12.96 20.16
C ALA A 16 23.04 -13.89 19.87
N GLY A 17 22.25 -14.24 20.88
CA GLY A 17 21.04 -15.03 20.73
C GLY A 17 19.96 -14.31 19.90
N GLU A 18 19.80 -13.01 20.06
CA GLU A 18 18.90 -12.21 19.22
C GLU A 18 19.36 -12.14 17.74
N LEU A 19 20.66 -12.04 17.51
CA LEU A 19 21.25 -12.05 16.17
C LEU A 19 21.11 -13.44 15.51
N GLU A 20 21.40 -14.52 16.23
CA GLU A 20 21.20 -15.90 15.74
C GLU A 20 19.73 -16.18 15.44
N ASP A 21 18.81 -15.75 16.30
CA ASP A 21 17.37 -15.85 16.06
C ASP A 21 16.94 -15.01 14.83
N ALA A 22 17.55 -13.85 14.62
CA ALA A 22 17.28 -12.99 13.45
C ALA A 22 17.79 -13.62 12.14
N VAL A 23 19.00 -14.17 12.17
CA VAL A 23 19.59 -14.90 11.02
C VAL A 23 18.81 -16.17 10.72
N ALA A 24 18.49 -16.98 11.74
CA ALA A 24 17.68 -18.19 11.56
C ALA A 24 16.27 -17.89 11.06
N ALA A 25 15.71 -16.74 11.44
CA ALA A 25 14.41 -16.28 10.97
C ALA A 25 14.47 -15.76 9.53
N LEU A 26 15.55 -15.08 9.15
CA LEU A 26 15.84 -14.72 7.76
C LEU A 26 15.96 -15.97 6.88
N LEU A 27 16.69 -16.96 7.32
CA LEU A 27 16.91 -18.22 6.59
C LEU A 27 15.63 -19.08 6.49
N SER A 28 14.82 -19.17 7.56
CA SER A 28 13.53 -19.88 7.53
C SER A 28 12.42 -19.08 6.85
N GLY A 29 12.43 -17.76 6.96
CA GLY A 29 11.54 -16.86 6.25
C GLY A 29 11.80 -16.83 4.75
N ALA A 30 13.07 -16.88 4.31
CA ALA A 30 13.46 -16.97 2.91
C ALA A 30 12.95 -18.25 2.20
N ALA A 31 12.77 -19.35 2.95
CA ALA A 31 12.20 -20.58 2.40
C ALA A 31 10.67 -20.55 2.29
N ALA A 32 9.99 -19.83 3.19
CA ALA A 32 8.53 -19.78 3.26
C ALA A 32 7.92 -18.56 2.54
N PHE A 33 8.65 -17.44 2.50
CA PHE A 33 8.12 -16.18 1.97
C PHE A 33 9.15 -15.50 1.06
N GLN A 34 8.83 -15.42 -0.22
CA GLN A 34 9.63 -14.73 -1.23
C GLN A 34 8.82 -13.59 -1.84
N PRO A 35 9.42 -12.43 -2.14
CA PRO A 35 8.74 -11.34 -2.83
C PRO A 35 8.07 -11.82 -4.12
N GLY A 36 6.85 -11.40 -4.36
CA GLY A 36 6.08 -11.77 -5.55
C GLY A 36 5.46 -13.17 -5.54
N ARG A 37 5.70 -14.01 -4.52
CA ARG A 37 5.32 -15.42 -4.49
C ARG A 37 4.53 -15.79 -3.25
N VAL A 38 3.67 -16.81 -3.35
CA VAL A 38 2.97 -17.43 -2.23
C VAL A 38 3.65 -18.71 -1.80
N TYR A 39 3.46 -19.10 -0.54
CA TYR A 39 3.86 -20.44 -0.09
C TYR A 39 3.01 -21.51 -0.77
N CYS A 40 3.60 -22.49 -1.40
CA CYS A 40 2.92 -23.61 -2.02
C CYS A 40 2.91 -24.81 -1.04
N PHE A 41 1.73 -25.17 -0.53
CA PHE A 41 1.60 -26.31 0.38
C PHE A 41 1.91 -27.65 -0.29
N ARG A 42 1.63 -27.80 -1.60
CA ARG A 42 2.00 -28.98 -2.38
C ARG A 42 3.50 -29.21 -2.39
N CYS A 43 4.27 -28.15 -2.68
CA CYS A 43 5.72 -28.24 -2.82
C CYS A 43 6.48 -27.99 -1.50
N GLY A 44 5.81 -27.43 -0.49
CA GLY A 44 6.44 -27.08 0.80
C GLY A 44 7.39 -25.88 0.73
N GLN A 45 7.25 -25.01 -0.27
CA GLN A 45 8.14 -23.87 -0.50
C GLN A 45 7.48 -22.76 -1.32
N ALA A 46 8.07 -21.56 -1.33
CA ALA A 46 7.66 -20.45 -2.17
C ALA A 46 8.42 -20.40 -3.52
N GLY A 47 9.51 -21.14 -3.67
CA GLY A 47 10.38 -21.10 -4.87
C GLY A 47 9.90 -21.91 -6.07
N CYS A 48 8.76 -22.62 -6.00
CA CYS A 48 8.26 -23.45 -7.07
C CYS A 48 7.49 -22.66 -8.14
N ALA A 49 7.32 -23.24 -9.33
CA ALA A 49 6.58 -22.62 -10.43
C ALA A 49 5.11 -22.29 -10.10
N HIS A 50 4.48 -23.05 -9.18
CA HIS A 50 3.09 -22.80 -8.77
C HIS A 50 2.92 -21.55 -7.91
N ALA A 51 3.99 -21.03 -7.31
CA ALA A 51 3.95 -20.02 -6.27
C ALA A 51 3.79 -18.59 -6.80
N ALA A 52 3.84 -18.40 -8.10
CA ALA A 52 3.78 -17.09 -8.76
C ALA A 52 2.85 -17.13 -9.98
N THR A 53 2.54 -15.96 -10.48
CA THR A 53 1.88 -15.73 -11.78
C THR A 53 2.74 -14.78 -12.59
N ASP A 54 2.69 -14.89 -13.90
CA ASP A 54 3.27 -13.97 -14.88
C ASP A 54 2.24 -12.98 -15.43
N ASP A 55 0.95 -13.20 -15.12
CA ASP A 55 -0.12 -12.28 -15.48
C ASP A 55 -0.17 -11.09 -14.51
N PRO A 56 0.09 -9.84 -14.99
CA PRO A 56 0.05 -8.65 -14.15
C PRO A 56 -1.35 -8.30 -13.62
N ARG A 57 -2.40 -8.89 -14.18
CA ARG A 57 -3.79 -8.68 -13.76
C ARG A 57 -4.29 -9.73 -12.78
N ALA A 58 -3.50 -10.79 -12.56
CA ALA A 58 -3.90 -11.89 -11.68
C ALA A 58 -3.61 -11.57 -10.21
N VAL A 59 -4.54 -12.00 -9.36
CA VAL A 59 -4.41 -11.98 -7.90
C VAL A 59 -4.51 -13.39 -7.35
N PHE A 60 -3.88 -13.60 -6.19
CA PHE A 60 -4.02 -14.86 -5.48
C PHE A 60 -5.45 -15.02 -4.94
N THR A 61 -6.08 -16.15 -5.21
CA THR A 61 -7.48 -16.42 -4.85
C THR A 61 -7.65 -17.49 -3.77
N GLY A 62 -6.58 -18.18 -3.41
CA GLY A 62 -6.57 -19.25 -2.42
C GLY A 62 -5.83 -20.49 -2.90
N TYR A 63 -6.00 -21.56 -2.16
CA TYR A 63 -5.38 -22.87 -2.46
C TYR A 63 -6.40 -23.85 -2.97
N GLY A 64 -6.00 -24.64 -3.96
CA GLY A 64 -6.74 -25.82 -4.35
C GLY A 64 -6.61 -26.97 -3.34
N PRO A 65 -7.37 -28.06 -3.53
CA PRO A 65 -7.37 -29.21 -2.61
C PRO A 65 -5.97 -29.79 -2.36
N THR A 66 -5.11 -29.79 -3.38
CA THR A 66 -3.74 -30.32 -3.32
C THR A 66 -2.72 -29.31 -2.79
N GLY A 67 -3.16 -28.16 -2.27
CA GLY A 67 -2.26 -27.12 -1.74
C GLY A 67 -1.53 -26.29 -2.80
N THR A 68 -1.94 -26.41 -4.06
CA THR A 68 -1.44 -25.60 -5.17
C THR A 68 -2.08 -24.22 -5.12
N PRO A 69 -1.31 -23.12 -5.14
CA PRO A 69 -1.84 -21.77 -5.24
C PRO A 69 -2.68 -21.59 -6.53
N ARG A 70 -3.75 -20.82 -6.41
CA ARG A 70 -4.61 -20.43 -7.53
C ARG A 70 -4.53 -18.93 -7.72
N PHE A 71 -4.46 -18.51 -8.97
CA PHE A 71 -4.51 -17.13 -9.39
C PHE A 71 -5.64 -16.94 -10.40
N ALA A 72 -6.25 -15.77 -10.40
CA ALA A 72 -7.27 -15.40 -11.39
C ALA A 72 -7.17 -13.90 -11.69
N ASP A 73 -7.57 -13.50 -12.89
CA ASP A 73 -7.71 -12.09 -13.26
C ASP A 73 -8.62 -11.37 -12.24
N PHE A 74 -8.19 -10.20 -11.79
CA PHE A 74 -8.86 -9.46 -10.73
C PHE A 74 -10.32 -9.12 -11.10
N PHE A 75 -10.58 -8.78 -12.36
CA PHE A 75 -11.94 -8.52 -12.83
C PHE A 75 -12.82 -9.77 -12.76
N GLN A 76 -12.29 -10.94 -13.13
CA GLN A 76 -13.01 -12.20 -13.00
C GLN A 76 -13.35 -12.52 -11.54
N VAL A 77 -12.46 -12.19 -10.61
CA VAL A 77 -12.72 -12.33 -9.17
C VAL A 77 -13.87 -11.42 -8.73
N MET A 78 -13.91 -10.17 -9.21
CA MET A 78 -15.00 -9.23 -8.95
C MET A 78 -16.34 -9.75 -9.47
N VAL A 79 -16.36 -10.24 -10.71
CA VAL A 79 -17.54 -10.84 -11.34
C VAL A 79 -18.05 -12.05 -10.55
N SER A 80 -17.16 -12.98 -10.18
CA SER A 80 -17.52 -14.18 -9.40
C SER A 80 -18.10 -13.83 -8.03
N ARG A 81 -17.62 -12.74 -7.41
CA ARG A 81 -18.14 -12.23 -6.14
C ARG A 81 -19.40 -11.37 -6.29
N ARG A 82 -19.83 -11.09 -7.53
CA ARG A 82 -20.92 -10.16 -7.84
C ARG A 82 -20.71 -8.78 -7.16
N ASP A 83 -19.45 -8.32 -7.10
CA ASP A 83 -19.14 -7.05 -6.49
C ASP A 83 -19.63 -5.90 -7.39
N PRO A 84 -20.48 -5.00 -6.90
CA PRO A 84 -21.05 -3.91 -7.72
C PRO A 84 -20.00 -2.94 -8.23
N ARG A 85 -18.82 -2.86 -7.60
CA ARG A 85 -17.71 -1.99 -8.02
C ARG A 85 -17.01 -2.48 -9.30
N MET A 86 -17.38 -3.65 -9.85
CA MET A 86 -16.82 -4.14 -11.11
C MET A 86 -17.04 -3.16 -12.27
N GLU A 87 -18.14 -2.39 -12.27
CA GLU A 87 -18.41 -1.37 -13.28
C GLU A 87 -17.35 -0.26 -13.27
N THR A 88 -16.85 0.10 -12.08
CA THR A 88 -15.78 1.08 -11.91
C THR A 88 -14.47 0.61 -12.54
N LEU A 89 -14.18 -0.69 -12.49
CA LEU A 89 -12.99 -1.28 -13.13
C LEU A 89 -13.11 -1.36 -14.64
N ALA A 90 -14.31 -1.51 -15.17
CA ALA A 90 -14.59 -1.58 -16.60
C ALA A 90 -14.63 -0.17 -17.26
N SER A 91 -14.66 0.89 -16.47
CA SER A 91 -14.70 2.26 -16.99
C SER A 91 -13.40 2.65 -17.70
N GLY A 92 -13.46 3.63 -18.62
CA GLY A 92 -12.28 4.19 -19.30
C GLY A 92 -11.28 4.85 -18.34
N SER A 93 -11.67 5.08 -17.08
CA SER A 93 -10.87 5.60 -15.99
C SER A 93 -11.06 4.76 -14.73
N PRO A 94 -10.57 3.49 -14.72
CA PRO A 94 -10.81 2.60 -13.60
C PRO A 94 -10.21 3.15 -12.32
N GLU A 95 -11.01 3.12 -11.24
CA GLU A 95 -10.54 3.42 -9.89
C GLU A 95 -9.94 2.16 -9.25
N LEU A 96 -9.03 2.37 -8.30
CA LEU A 96 -8.51 1.25 -7.52
C LEU A 96 -9.60 0.66 -6.64
N VAL A 97 -9.86 -0.62 -6.81
CA VAL A 97 -10.75 -1.42 -5.95
C VAL A 97 -9.91 -2.38 -5.12
N VAL A 98 -10.29 -2.57 -3.88
CA VAL A 98 -9.65 -3.53 -2.98
C VAL A 98 -10.65 -4.57 -2.48
N LEU A 99 -10.18 -5.83 -2.38
CA LEU A 99 -10.95 -6.97 -1.89
C LEU A 99 -10.23 -7.59 -0.70
N GLU A 100 -10.92 -7.66 0.42
CA GLU A 100 -10.44 -8.40 1.58
C GLU A 100 -10.87 -9.86 1.49
N THR A 101 -10.01 -10.79 1.92
CA THR A 101 -10.32 -12.23 2.00
C THR A 101 -9.65 -12.80 3.24
N THR A 102 -10.43 -13.54 4.03
CA THR A 102 -9.92 -14.18 5.26
C THR A 102 -9.03 -15.38 4.94
N GLY A 103 -8.14 -15.73 5.87
CA GLY A 103 -7.30 -16.92 5.74
C GLY A 103 -8.11 -18.21 5.68
N GLU A 104 -9.24 -18.27 6.37
CA GLU A 104 -10.16 -19.40 6.33
C GLU A 104 -10.69 -19.62 4.90
N THR A 105 -11.18 -18.57 4.24
CA THR A 105 -11.62 -18.64 2.84
C THR A 105 -10.49 -19.06 1.91
N LEU A 106 -9.28 -18.50 2.07
CA LEU A 106 -8.14 -18.83 1.22
C LEU A 106 -7.66 -20.28 1.36
N MET A 107 -7.88 -20.87 2.52
CA MET A 107 -7.45 -22.23 2.89
C MET A 107 -8.61 -23.25 2.86
N GLY A 108 -9.83 -22.81 2.52
CA GLY A 108 -11.06 -23.60 2.69
C GLY A 108 -11.07 -24.92 1.92
N GLU A 109 -10.49 -24.96 0.72
CA GLU A 109 -10.41 -26.16 -0.08
C GLU A 109 -9.18 -27.04 0.22
N LEU A 110 -8.21 -26.56 0.99
CA LEU A 110 -6.95 -27.24 1.25
C LEU A 110 -7.17 -28.49 2.11
N LEU A 111 -6.90 -29.66 1.56
CA LEU A 111 -7.03 -30.93 2.27
C LEU A 111 -6.01 -31.02 3.43
N PRO A 112 -6.41 -31.63 4.57
CA PRO A 112 -5.56 -31.73 5.76
C PRO A 112 -4.20 -32.38 5.51
N VAL A 113 -4.13 -33.37 4.60
CA VAL A 113 -2.87 -34.06 4.26
C VAL A 113 -1.79 -33.13 3.75
N TYR A 114 -2.15 -32.04 3.07
CA TYR A 114 -1.18 -31.06 2.58
C TYR A 114 -0.76 -30.02 3.65
N ARG A 115 -1.48 -29.97 4.78
CA ARG A 115 -1.10 -29.18 5.95
C ARG A 115 -0.13 -29.94 6.89
N GLN A 116 -0.15 -31.27 6.85
CA GLN A 116 0.69 -32.10 7.73
C GLN A 116 2.19 -31.80 7.54
N GLY A 117 2.90 -31.61 8.63
CA GLY A 117 4.31 -31.22 8.61
C GLY A 117 4.60 -29.77 8.22
N ARG A 118 3.54 -28.96 8.04
CA ARG A 118 3.62 -27.53 7.64
C ARG A 118 2.79 -26.62 8.53
N GLU A 119 2.52 -27.04 9.73
CA GLU A 119 1.77 -26.29 10.75
C GLU A 119 2.47 -24.98 11.15
N ASP A 120 3.74 -24.87 10.80
CA ASP A 120 4.54 -23.66 11.00
C ASP A 120 4.06 -22.50 10.14
N VAL A 121 3.54 -22.77 8.94
CA VAL A 121 3.04 -21.74 8.01
C VAL A 121 1.54 -21.55 8.19
N ARG A 122 1.13 -20.31 8.42
CA ARG A 122 -0.29 -19.92 8.50
C ARG A 122 -0.57 -18.69 7.66
N VAL A 123 -1.58 -18.76 6.81
CA VAL A 123 -2.12 -17.61 6.07
C VAL A 123 -3.29 -17.06 6.86
N HIS A 124 -3.22 -15.79 7.21
CA HIS A 124 -4.23 -15.11 8.06
C HIS A 124 -5.29 -14.39 7.24
N GLY A 125 -4.94 -13.93 6.06
CA GLY A 125 -5.83 -13.22 5.15
C GLY A 125 -5.04 -12.35 4.16
N GLN A 126 -5.75 -11.65 3.32
CA GLN A 126 -5.17 -10.82 2.30
C GLN A 126 -6.05 -9.65 1.89
N VAL A 127 -5.43 -8.67 1.25
CA VAL A 127 -6.07 -7.60 0.49
C VAL A 127 -5.57 -7.70 -0.95
N ALA A 128 -6.46 -7.99 -1.90
CA ALA A 128 -6.18 -7.89 -3.32
C ALA A 128 -6.58 -6.51 -3.82
N ALA A 129 -5.75 -5.86 -4.61
CA ALA A 129 -5.95 -4.50 -5.10
C ALA A 129 -5.75 -4.43 -6.63
N GLY A 130 -6.70 -3.91 -7.35
CA GLY A 130 -6.68 -3.68 -8.80
C GLY A 130 -7.63 -2.53 -9.17
N TRP A 131 -7.36 -1.67 -10.14
CA TRP A 131 -6.14 -1.68 -10.93
C TRP A 131 -5.19 -0.54 -10.53
N TYR A 132 -3.92 -0.84 -10.36
CA TYR A 132 -2.88 0.19 -10.40
C TYR A 132 -2.54 0.49 -11.85
N ARG A 133 -2.42 1.78 -12.19
CA ARG A 133 -1.90 2.22 -13.48
C ARG A 133 -0.40 2.42 -13.37
N VAL A 134 0.34 1.60 -14.08
CA VAL A 134 1.81 1.66 -14.11
C VAL A 134 2.27 1.68 -15.57
N PRO A 135 3.40 2.33 -15.90
CA PRO A 135 3.97 2.21 -17.23
C PRO A 135 4.55 0.81 -17.41
N ASP A 136 4.37 0.21 -18.59
CA ASP A 136 5.12 -0.97 -19.00
C ASP A 136 6.60 -0.59 -19.29
N PRO A 137 7.48 -1.55 -19.60
CA PRO A 137 8.86 -1.26 -19.94
C PRO A 137 9.03 -0.31 -21.13
N SER A 138 8.05 -0.21 -22.04
CA SER A 138 8.04 0.73 -23.15
C SER A 138 7.46 2.11 -22.80
N GLY A 139 7.00 2.29 -21.54
CA GLY A 139 6.39 3.53 -21.07
C GLY A 139 4.87 3.66 -21.34
N ARG A 140 4.23 2.65 -21.94
CA ARG A 140 2.79 2.65 -22.19
C ARG A 140 2.02 2.32 -20.89
N PRO A 141 0.81 2.90 -20.70
CA PRO A 141 -0.02 2.56 -19.54
C PRO A 141 -0.42 1.08 -19.54
N ALA A 142 -0.14 0.41 -18.42
CA ALA A 142 -0.59 -0.96 -18.16
C ALA A 142 -1.39 -1.03 -16.86
N LEU A 143 -2.26 -2.03 -16.74
CA LEU A 143 -3.04 -2.30 -15.55
C LEU A 143 -2.36 -3.40 -14.74
N LEU A 144 -2.27 -3.20 -13.44
CA LEU A 144 -1.61 -4.10 -12.52
C LEU A 144 -2.51 -4.39 -11.32
N ALA A 145 -2.63 -5.66 -10.94
CA ALA A 145 -3.23 -6.09 -9.69
C ALA A 145 -2.16 -6.65 -8.75
N VAL A 146 -2.33 -6.41 -7.46
CA VAL A 146 -1.37 -6.83 -6.43
C VAL A 146 -2.11 -7.41 -5.24
N THR A 147 -1.62 -8.53 -4.71
CA THR A 147 -2.13 -9.12 -3.48
C THR A 147 -1.19 -8.84 -2.31
N PHE A 148 -1.74 -8.34 -1.23
CA PHE A 148 -1.05 -8.11 0.05
C PHE A 148 -1.52 -9.16 1.04
N GLN A 149 -0.73 -10.20 1.23
CA GLN A 149 -1.06 -11.33 2.10
C GLN A 149 -0.38 -11.19 3.45
N VAL A 150 -1.14 -11.34 4.53
CA VAL A 150 -0.59 -11.50 5.87
C VAL A 150 -0.47 -12.99 6.17
N ALA A 151 0.74 -13.43 6.38
CA ALA A 151 1.06 -14.81 6.74
C ALA A 151 2.00 -14.85 7.93
N SER A 152 2.14 -16.00 8.57
CA SER A 152 3.09 -16.19 9.64
C SER A 152 3.78 -17.54 9.56
N GLY A 153 5.02 -17.59 10.06
CA GLY A 153 5.79 -18.79 10.22
C GLY A 153 6.27 -18.95 11.67
N LYS A 154 6.54 -20.16 12.11
CA LYS A 154 7.25 -20.41 13.38
C LYS A 154 8.76 -20.42 13.10
N THR A 155 9.51 -19.81 13.99
CA THR A 155 10.98 -19.95 14.05
C THR A 155 11.35 -21.27 14.72
N ARG A 156 12.63 -21.68 14.61
CA ARG A 156 13.15 -22.87 15.35
C ARG A 156 12.94 -22.78 16.86
N GLY A 157 12.93 -21.56 17.42
CA GLY A 157 12.60 -21.32 18.83
C GLY A 157 11.09 -21.32 19.16
N GLY A 158 10.23 -21.77 18.25
CA GLY A 158 8.78 -21.87 18.45
C GLY A 158 8.05 -20.52 18.43
N ARG A 159 8.75 -19.41 18.17
CA ARG A 159 8.16 -18.07 18.08
C ARG A 159 7.46 -17.90 16.74
N ARG A 160 6.30 -17.25 16.74
CA ARG A 160 5.60 -16.90 15.51
C ARG A 160 6.07 -15.53 15.03
N ARG A 161 6.43 -15.45 13.72
CA ARG A 161 6.72 -14.21 13.00
C ARG A 161 5.64 -13.96 11.97
N TYR A 162 5.30 -12.69 11.79
CA TYR A 162 4.31 -12.25 10.80
C TYR A 162 5.01 -11.57 9.62
N PHE A 163 4.49 -11.81 8.44
CA PHE A 163 5.02 -11.28 7.18
C PHE A 163 3.91 -10.62 6.39
N LEU A 164 4.21 -9.47 5.82
CA LEU A 164 3.44 -8.91 4.72
C LEU A 164 4.07 -9.39 3.41
N ASN A 165 3.44 -10.35 2.77
CA ASN A 165 3.88 -10.84 1.47
C ASN A 165 3.13 -10.06 0.37
N ILE A 166 3.88 -9.45 -0.55
CA ILE A 166 3.33 -8.70 -1.68
C ILE A 166 3.50 -9.59 -2.90
N ILE A 167 2.38 -10.00 -3.51
CA ILE A 167 2.30 -11.05 -4.52
C ILE A 167 1.74 -10.44 -5.80
N GLY A 168 2.34 -10.78 -6.93
CA GLY A 168 1.93 -10.34 -8.26
C GLY A 168 3.10 -10.34 -9.23
N SER A 169 2.83 -9.92 -10.45
CA SER A 169 3.83 -9.75 -11.52
C SER A 169 3.66 -8.37 -12.12
N GLY A 170 4.74 -7.75 -12.55
CA GLY A 170 4.68 -6.50 -13.30
C GLY A 170 4.24 -6.73 -14.76
N PRO A 171 4.02 -5.66 -15.54
CA PRO A 171 3.77 -5.75 -16.97
C PRO A 171 4.88 -6.55 -17.68
N ASP A 172 4.48 -7.33 -18.70
CA ASP A 172 5.37 -8.23 -19.45
C ASP A 172 6.01 -9.36 -18.60
N GLY A 173 5.40 -9.71 -17.46
CA GLY A 173 5.88 -10.78 -16.60
C GLY A 173 7.09 -10.42 -15.74
N GLU A 174 7.48 -9.14 -15.69
CA GLU A 174 8.58 -8.71 -14.81
C GLU A 174 8.28 -9.01 -13.34
N THR A 175 9.30 -9.31 -12.56
CA THR A 175 9.14 -9.51 -11.12
C THR A 175 8.77 -8.20 -10.42
N LEU A 176 8.07 -8.28 -9.27
CA LEU A 176 7.77 -7.09 -8.48
C LEU A 176 9.04 -6.35 -8.00
N GLU A 177 10.16 -7.04 -7.87
CA GLU A 177 11.45 -6.46 -7.51
C GLU A 177 11.96 -5.56 -8.64
N HIS A 178 12.00 -6.05 -9.89
CA HIS A 178 12.34 -5.24 -11.05
C HIS A 178 11.37 -4.07 -11.27
N LEU A 179 10.07 -4.33 -11.04
CA LEU A 179 9.07 -3.27 -11.08
C LEU A 179 9.36 -2.19 -10.02
N HIS A 180 9.79 -2.56 -8.83
CA HIS A 180 10.18 -1.62 -7.77
C HIS A 180 11.37 -0.76 -8.16
N ASP A 181 12.37 -1.34 -8.79
CA ASP A 181 13.56 -0.61 -9.26
C ASP A 181 13.20 0.41 -10.36
N ARG A 182 12.26 0.05 -11.22
CA ARG A 182 11.81 0.89 -12.34
C ARG A 182 10.79 1.96 -11.94
N LEU A 183 9.92 1.66 -10.96
CA LEU A 183 8.87 2.55 -10.48
C LEU A 183 9.28 3.22 -9.18
N ALA A 184 9.63 4.49 -9.24
CA ALA A 184 9.75 5.32 -8.04
C ALA A 184 8.85 6.56 -8.21
N PRO A 185 7.93 6.83 -7.29
CA PRO A 185 7.55 6.04 -6.10
C PRO A 185 6.57 4.89 -6.42
N ILE A 186 6.69 3.81 -5.66
CA ILE A 186 5.78 2.67 -5.73
C ILE A 186 4.39 3.06 -5.20
N PRO A 187 3.28 2.75 -5.93
CA PRO A 187 1.94 3.18 -5.54
C PRO A 187 1.52 2.80 -4.12
N TRP A 188 1.89 1.63 -3.67
CA TRP A 188 1.50 1.04 -2.38
C TRP A 188 2.56 1.14 -1.29
N SER A 189 3.72 1.78 -1.53
CA SER A 189 4.85 1.81 -0.61
C SER A 189 4.48 2.32 0.80
N GLY A 190 3.68 3.38 0.88
CA GLY A 190 3.24 3.95 2.15
C GLY A 190 2.31 3.02 2.94
N ALA A 191 1.39 2.33 2.25
CA ALA A 191 0.46 1.39 2.86
C ALA A 191 1.20 0.12 3.32
N ALA A 192 2.14 -0.38 2.51
CA ALA A 192 2.98 -1.54 2.84
C ALA A 192 3.87 -1.28 4.06
N ARG A 193 4.56 -0.16 4.12
CA ARG A 193 5.38 0.24 5.30
C ARG A 193 4.55 0.34 6.57
N TRP A 194 3.35 0.92 6.48
CA TRP A 194 2.45 0.97 7.63
C TRP A 194 2.07 -0.43 8.10
N ALA A 195 1.69 -1.34 7.19
CA ALA A 195 1.31 -2.71 7.54
C ALA A 195 2.48 -3.49 8.15
N GLN A 196 3.70 -3.35 7.61
CA GLN A 196 4.91 -3.95 8.17
C GLN A 196 5.19 -3.45 9.60
N SER A 197 5.06 -2.13 9.84
CA SER A 197 5.20 -1.56 11.18
C SER A 197 4.15 -2.10 12.16
N ALA A 198 2.90 -2.22 11.73
CA ALA A 198 1.82 -2.77 12.55
C ALA A 198 2.04 -4.26 12.88
N LEU A 199 2.56 -5.05 11.93
CA LEU A 199 2.95 -6.46 12.18
C LEU A 199 4.10 -6.56 13.18
N ALA A 200 5.10 -5.70 13.07
CA ALA A 200 6.20 -5.65 14.05
C ALA A 200 5.72 -5.26 15.46
N GLU A 201 4.74 -4.38 15.57
CA GLU A 201 4.10 -4.05 16.86
C GLU A 201 3.30 -5.22 17.41
N LEU A 202 2.60 -5.97 16.55
CA LEU A 202 1.87 -7.18 16.94
C LEU A 202 2.82 -8.23 17.49
N GLU A 203 3.97 -8.48 16.86
CA GLU A 203 5.01 -9.38 17.34
C GLU A 203 5.57 -8.95 18.72
N ARG A 204 5.86 -7.66 18.88
CA ARG A 204 6.33 -7.11 20.18
C ARG A 204 5.28 -7.26 21.26
N GLY A 205 4.01 -7.03 20.94
CA GLY A 205 2.89 -7.22 21.85
C GLY A 205 2.67 -8.69 22.27
N ALA A 206 2.82 -9.63 21.33
CA ALA A 206 2.74 -11.06 21.60
C ALA A 206 3.86 -11.55 22.52
N ARG A 207 5.07 -10.98 22.43
CA ARG A 207 6.18 -11.26 23.37
C ARG A 207 5.83 -10.90 24.82
N ARG A 208 5.07 -9.82 25.03
CA ARG A 208 4.66 -9.35 26.38
C ARG A 208 3.52 -10.18 26.98
N ARG A 209 2.65 -10.76 26.13
CA ARG A 209 1.44 -11.49 26.54
C ARG A 209 1.55 -13.00 26.38
N ARG A 210 2.54 -13.60 26.94
CA ARG A 210 2.85 -15.04 26.84
C ARG A 210 1.73 -16.02 27.28
N ARG A 211 0.55 -15.54 27.73
CA ARG A 211 -0.53 -16.36 28.33
C ARG A 211 -1.86 -16.44 27.57
N ASP A 212 -2.20 -15.46 26.66
CA ASP A 212 -3.58 -15.35 26.13
C ASP A 212 -3.69 -15.33 24.60
N GLY A 213 -2.80 -15.92 23.86
CA GLY A 213 -2.36 -15.55 22.51
C GLY A 213 -3.16 -16.00 21.29
N GLY A 214 -4.32 -16.67 21.37
CA GLY A 214 -4.99 -17.18 20.16
C GLY A 214 -5.92 -16.18 19.45
N ASP A 215 -7.00 -15.79 20.10
CA ASP A 215 -8.06 -14.99 19.48
C ASP A 215 -7.73 -13.50 19.35
N ALA A 216 -6.94 -12.95 20.29
CA ALA A 216 -6.56 -11.54 20.27
C ALA A 216 -5.66 -11.16 19.05
N ASP A 217 -4.90 -12.09 18.52
CA ASP A 217 -4.05 -11.85 17.34
C ASP A 217 -4.87 -11.93 16.05
N ALA A 218 -5.87 -12.79 15.95
CA ALA A 218 -6.76 -12.90 14.80
C ALA A 218 -7.51 -11.58 14.54
N SER A 219 -8.21 -11.07 15.55
CA SER A 219 -8.96 -9.80 15.45
C SER A 219 -8.05 -8.60 15.11
N ARG A 220 -6.81 -8.59 15.59
CA ARG A 220 -5.84 -7.54 15.25
C ARG A 220 -5.38 -7.62 13.79
N ILE A 221 -5.20 -8.83 13.28
CA ILE A 221 -4.83 -9.03 11.87
C ILE A 221 -6.00 -8.63 10.96
N GLU A 222 -7.24 -8.94 11.32
CA GLU A 222 -8.42 -8.44 10.60
C GLU A 222 -8.46 -6.91 10.58
N GLY A 223 -8.27 -6.27 11.72
CA GLY A 223 -8.16 -4.82 11.82
C GLY A 223 -7.01 -4.23 11.00
N LEU A 224 -5.89 -4.94 10.90
CA LEU A 224 -4.75 -4.58 10.08
C LEU A 224 -5.11 -4.69 8.58
N LEU A 225 -5.73 -5.77 8.13
CA LEU A 225 -6.15 -5.96 6.73
C LEU A 225 -7.14 -4.87 6.31
N ALA A 226 -8.17 -4.60 7.13
CA ALA A 226 -9.10 -3.52 6.88
C ALA A 226 -8.42 -2.13 6.89
N GLY A 227 -7.44 -1.93 7.76
CA GLY A 227 -6.60 -0.73 7.79
C GLY A 227 -5.74 -0.58 6.54
N LEU A 228 -5.18 -1.67 6.03
CA LEU A 228 -4.39 -1.73 4.82
C LEU A 228 -5.26 -1.40 3.59
N ALA A 229 -6.43 -2.04 3.47
CA ALA A 229 -7.38 -1.79 2.39
C ALA A 229 -7.73 -0.30 2.27
N ARG A 230 -8.15 0.32 3.39
CA ARG A 230 -8.43 1.76 3.43
C ARG A 230 -7.24 2.65 3.07
N ARG A 231 -6.00 2.21 3.36
CA ARG A 231 -4.80 2.99 3.01
C ARG A 231 -4.43 2.88 1.55
N LEU A 232 -4.61 1.70 0.94
CA LEU A 232 -4.39 1.48 -0.49
C LEU A 232 -5.33 2.37 -1.31
N GLU A 233 -6.64 2.34 -1.03
CA GLU A 233 -7.64 3.18 -1.71
C GLU A 233 -7.36 4.69 -1.53
N ARG A 234 -7.05 5.12 -0.29
CA ARG A 234 -6.73 6.52 -0.03
C ARG A 234 -5.44 6.96 -0.69
N GLY A 235 -4.44 6.08 -0.72
CA GLY A 235 -3.15 6.35 -1.35
C GLY A 235 -3.30 6.57 -2.85
N GLU A 236 -4.08 5.73 -3.54
CA GLU A 236 -4.30 5.86 -4.97
C GLU A 236 -5.14 7.10 -5.31
N ARG A 237 -6.22 7.35 -4.58
CA ARG A 237 -6.98 8.61 -4.74
C ARG A 237 -6.10 9.85 -4.51
N ALA A 238 -5.14 9.79 -3.60
CA ALA A 238 -4.20 10.87 -3.38
C ALA A 238 -3.18 11.00 -4.53
N ARG A 239 -2.78 9.88 -5.16
CA ARG A 239 -1.94 9.86 -6.37
C ARG A 239 -2.65 10.46 -7.57
N ASP A 240 -3.88 10.07 -7.81
CA ASP A 240 -4.69 10.62 -8.90
C ASP A 240 -4.86 12.14 -8.82
N ARG A 241 -4.82 12.67 -7.59
CA ARG A 241 -4.89 14.12 -7.32
C ARG A 241 -3.54 14.83 -7.41
N ARG A 242 -2.43 14.11 -7.62
CA ARG A 242 -1.07 14.65 -7.65
C ARG A 242 -0.36 14.29 -8.95
N THR A 243 0.54 15.16 -9.39
CA THR A 243 1.51 14.80 -10.41
C THR A 243 2.58 13.87 -9.80
N ARG A 244 3.28 13.08 -10.64
CA ARG A 244 4.38 12.21 -10.21
C ARG A 244 5.41 12.97 -9.35
N HIS A 245 5.75 14.18 -9.76
CA HIS A 245 6.70 15.03 -9.03
C HIS A 245 6.19 15.46 -7.64
N ALA A 246 4.90 15.80 -7.52
CA ALA A 246 4.29 16.12 -6.23
C ALA A 246 4.21 14.89 -5.31
N THR A 247 4.03 13.70 -5.86
CA THR A 247 4.02 12.45 -5.10
C THR A 247 5.39 12.15 -4.51
N ILE A 248 6.47 12.24 -5.30
CA ILE A 248 7.84 12.06 -4.82
C ILE A 248 8.14 13.03 -3.67
N ARG A 249 7.86 14.32 -3.85
CA ARG A 249 8.11 15.33 -2.81
C ARG A 249 7.25 15.18 -1.55
N HIS A 250 6.07 14.60 -1.69
CA HIS A 250 5.23 14.27 -0.55
C HIS A 250 5.82 13.14 0.30
N GLU A 251 6.34 12.11 -0.35
CA GLU A 251 6.98 10.97 0.31
C GLU A 251 8.29 11.37 0.99
N GLU A 252 9.05 12.26 0.37
CA GLU A 252 10.26 12.88 0.96
C GLU A 252 9.96 13.79 2.16
N GLY A 253 8.68 14.15 2.39
CA GLY A 253 8.30 15.03 3.50
C GLY A 253 8.75 16.49 3.35
N SER A 254 9.36 16.85 2.23
CA SER A 254 10.01 18.15 2.00
C SER A 254 9.03 19.32 1.79
N ARG A 255 7.72 19.06 1.58
CA ARG A 255 6.73 20.07 1.18
C ARG A 255 5.39 19.90 1.91
N PRO A 256 4.61 20.97 2.17
CA PRO A 256 3.34 20.92 2.89
C PRO A 256 2.18 20.38 2.02
N THR A 257 2.40 19.32 1.25
CA THR A 257 1.42 18.75 0.31
C THR A 257 0.22 18.11 1.00
N ARG A 258 0.35 17.75 2.29
CA ARG A 258 -0.74 17.12 3.09
C ARG A 258 -1.96 18.00 3.23
N MET A 259 -1.75 19.33 3.24
CA MET A 259 -2.82 20.32 3.43
C MET A 259 -3.52 20.71 2.13
N ALA A 260 -2.98 20.33 0.97
CA ALA A 260 -3.46 20.82 -0.33
C ALA A 260 -4.96 20.58 -0.57
N VAL A 261 -5.46 19.41 -0.21
CA VAL A 261 -6.90 19.09 -0.37
C VAL A 261 -7.75 19.91 0.60
N ALA A 262 -7.35 19.98 1.88
CA ALA A 262 -8.09 20.72 2.89
C ALA A 262 -8.11 22.22 2.58
N ASP A 263 -6.98 22.78 2.17
CA ASP A 263 -6.88 24.19 1.80
C ASP A 263 -7.68 24.47 0.51
N ALA A 264 -7.66 23.58 -0.50
CA ALA A 264 -8.42 23.75 -1.73
C ALA A 264 -9.95 23.70 -1.53
N VAL A 265 -10.42 22.86 -0.61
CA VAL A 265 -11.86 22.78 -0.26
C VAL A 265 -12.33 24.03 0.50
N ARG A 266 -11.49 24.59 1.35
CA ARG A 266 -11.81 25.74 2.21
C ARG A 266 -11.57 27.09 1.54
N ALA A 267 -10.73 27.13 0.51
CA ALA A 267 -10.31 28.37 -0.11
C ALA A 267 -11.49 29.22 -0.54
N ALA A 268 -11.47 30.47 -0.17
CA ALA A 268 -12.35 31.50 -0.72
C ALA A 268 -11.97 31.78 -2.19
N GLU A 269 -12.88 32.40 -2.95
CA GLU A 269 -12.64 32.63 -4.38
C GLU A 269 -11.41 33.52 -4.64
N ASP A 270 -11.17 34.49 -3.77
CA ASP A 270 -10.00 35.39 -3.84
C ASP A 270 -8.68 34.72 -3.41
N GLU A 271 -8.74 33.56 -2.80
CA GLU A 271 -7.59 32.71 -2.46
C GLU A 271 -7.20 31.76 -3.59
N VAL A 272 -8.02 31.65 -4.65
CA VAL A 272 -7.73 30.84 -5.84
C VAL A 272 -7.25 31.76 -6.96
N LEU A 273 -6.04 31.53 -7.41
CA LEU A 273 -5.32 32.36 -8.37
C LEU A 273 -4.89 31.52 -9.58
N PHE A 274 -4.67 32.19 -10.71
CA PHE A 274 -4.10 31.56 -11.89
C PHE A 274 -2.71 32.14 -12.18
N ASP A 275 -1.70 31.27 -12.25
CA ASP A 275 -0.35 31.63 -12.67
C ASP A 275 -0.30 31.69 -14.21
N VAL A 276 -0.32 32.91 -14.76
CA VAL A 276 -0.38 33.16 -16.22
C VAL A 276 0.89 32.66 -16.93
N ARG A 277 2.04 32.70 -16.27
CA ARG A 277 3.32 32.28 -16.87
C ARG A 277 3.43 30.75 -16.96
N ARG A 278 2.84 30.04 -16.03
CA ARG A 278 2.97 28.57 -15.93
C ARG A 278 1.72 27.82 -16.36
N GLY A 279 0.61 28.52 -16.59
CA GLY A 279 -0.67 27.90 -16.91
C GLY A 279 -1.17 26.99 -15.79
N THR A 280 -1.04 27.42 -14.53
CA THR A 280 -1.39 26.58 -13.36
C THR A 280 -2.28 27.35 -12.39
N ILE A 281 -3.10 26.60 -11.63
CA ILE A 281 -3.97 27.17 -10.62
C ILE A 281 -3.22 27.13 -9.27
N VAL A 282 -3.25 28.24 -8.55
CA VAL A 282 -2.59 28.39 -7.24
C VAL A 282 -3.65 28.62 -6.17
N VAL A 283 -3.74 27.73 -5.24
CA VAL A 283 -4.62 27.86 -4.07
C VAL A 283 -3.79 28.30 -2.88
N LEU A 284 -4.15 29.41 -2.29
CA LEU A 284 -3.52 29.91 -1.07
C LEU A 284 -4.15 29.24 0.14
N GLY A 285 -3.32 28.89 1.10
CA GLY A 285 -3.72 28.36 2.39
C GLY A 285 -3.07 29.14 3.51
N GLU A 286 -3.43 28.82 4.74
CA GLU A 286 -2.91 29.48 5.92
C GLU A 286 -1.36 29.47 5.98
N ARG A 287 -0.79 30.48 6.67
CA ARG A 287 0.66 30.61 6.94
C ARG A 287 1.51 30.61 5.67
N GLY A 288 1.00 31.25 4.60
CA GLY A 288 1.70 31.43 3.34
C GLY A 288 1.85 30.16 2.50
N ARG A 289 1.07 29.10 2.78
CA ARG A 289 1.03 27.93 1.91
C ARG A 289 0.45 28.31 0.56
N ALA A 290 1.04 27.82 -0.51
CA ALA A 290 0.50 27.91 -1.85
C ALA A 290 0.60 26.53 -2.50
N HIS A 291 -0.53 26.03 -2.94
CA HIS A 291 -0.69 24.74 -3.59
C HIS A 291 -0.92 24.96 -5.08
N VAL A 292 -0.03 24.43 -5.90
CA VAL A 292 -0.07 24.61 -7.36
C VAL A 292 -0.70 23.37 -8.00
N PHE A 293 -1.75 23.59 -8.78
CA PHE A 293 -2.47 22.55 -9.51
C PHE A 293 -2.33 22.78 -11.02
N ASN A 294 -2.27 21.70 -11.81
CA ASN A 294 -2.36 21.79 -13.27
C ASN A 294 -3.83 21.96 -13.74
N LEU A 295 -4.03 22.14 -15.04
CA LEU A 295 -5.37 22.30 -15.63
C LEU A 295 -6.21 21.01 -15.64
N GLU A 296 -5.65 19.89 -15.19
CA GLU A 296 -6.39 18.66 -14.90
C GLU A 296 -6.84 18.58 -13.44
N GLY A 297 -6.57 19.62 -12.62
CA GLY A 297 -6.85 19.67 -11.20
C GLY A 297 -5.91 18.80 -10.34
N LYS A 298 -4.77 18.33 -10.88
CA LYS A 298 -3.77 17.54 -10.13
C LYS A 298 -2.77 18.45 -9.45
N LEU A 299 -2.46 18.16 -8.20
CA LEU A 299 -1.45 18.87 -7.44
C LEU A 299 -0.05 18.67 -8.05
N VAL A 300 0.59 19.78 -8.43
CA VAL A 300 1.96 19.80 -8.97
C VAL A 300 2.99 19.97 -7.86
N THR A 301 2.74 20.90 -6.92
CA THR A 301 3.63 21.17 -5.80
C THR A 301 2.91 21.99 -4.72
N SER A 302 3.52 22.01 -3.54
CA SER A 302 3.15 22.92 -2.47
C SER A 302 4.40 23.63 -1.95
N VAL A 303 4.31 24.95 -1.79
CA VAL A 303 5.41 25.77 -1.31
C VAL A 303 4.90 26.73 -0.23
N ARG A 304 5.81 27.35 0.50
CA ARG A 304 5.48 28.49 1.36
C ARG A 304 6.07 29.74 0.78
N TYR A 305 5.26 30.79 0.68
CA TYR A 305 5.68 32.11 0.30
C TYR A 305 5.56 33.08 1.46
N HIS A 306 6.49 34.03 1.51
CA HIS A 306 6.30 35.21 2.37
C HIS A 306 5.13 36.05 1.82
N PRO A 307 4.31 36.71 2.68
CA PRO A 307 3.20 37.55 2.23
C PRO A 307 3.57 38.52 1.13
N ASP A 308 4.69 39.23 1.24
CA ASP A 308 5.17 40.18 0.22
C ASP A 308 5.43 39.54 -1.13
N ALA A 309 5.82 38.25 -1.16
CA ALA A 309 6.02 37.56 -2.42
C ALA A 309 4.68 37.19 -3.10
N ILE A 310 3.62 36.96 -2.31
CA ILE A 310 2.27 36.77 -2.83
C ILE A 310 1.75 38.09 -3.39
N SER A 311 1.87 39.19 -2.65
CA SER A 311 1.44 40.54 -3.07
C SER A 311 2.13 40.94 -4.38
N ARG A 312 3.45 40.87 -4.45
CA ARG A 312 4.19 41.17 -5.68
C ARG A 312 3.76 40.36 -6.89
N ARG A 313 3.39 39.09 -6.74
CA ARG A 313 2.92 38.25 -7.84
C ARG A 313 1.53 38.65 -8.33
N ARG A 314 0.66 39.11 -7.42
CA ARG A 314 -0.64 39.66 -7.76
C ARG A 314 -0.49 41.01 -8.47
N GLU A 315 0.26 41.94 -7.91
CA GLU A 315 0.51 43.27 -8.45
C GLU A 315 1.18 43.26 -9.83
N SER A 316 2.13 42.31 -10.03
CA SER A 316 2.81 42.15 -11.32
C SER A 316 1.98 41.40 -12.36
N GLY A 317 0.74 41.02 -12.06
CA GLY A 317 -0.13 40.25 -12.95
C GLY A 317 0.32 38.82 -13.25
N VAL A 318 1.40 38.34 -12.60
CA VAL A 318 1.84 36.94 -12.73
C VAL A 318 0.77 35.98 -12.17
N TRP A 319 0.11 36.39 -11.09
CA TRP A 319 -1.04 35.70 -10.52
C TRP A 319 -2.29 36.58 -10.64
N ARG A 320 -3.21 36.21 -11.53
CA ARG A 320 -4.53 36.81 -11.61
C ARG A 320 -5.55 36.03 -10.77
N PRO A 321 -6.70 36.63 -10.40
CA PRO A 321 -7.82 35.86 -9.85
C PRO A 321 -8.19 34.70 -10.82
N ALA A 322 -8.50 33.54 -10.26
CA ALA A 322 -8.96 32.41 -11.06
C ALA A 322 -10.39 32.65 -11.56
N SER A 323 -10.71 32.15 -12.74
CA SER A 323 -12.08 32.14 -13.26
C SER A 323 -12.95 31.12 -12.51
N PRO A 324 -14.29 31.26 -12.54
CA PRO A 324 -15.19 30.27 -11.94
C PRO A 324 -14.92 28.84 -12.40
N ALA A 325 -14.62 28.63 -13.67
CA ALA A 325 -14.30 27.31 -14.22
C ALA A 325 -12.99 26.73 -13.64
N GLU A 326 -11.96 27.56 -13.43
CA GLU A 326 -10.69 27.16 -12.82
C GLU A 326 -10.88 26.82 -11.32
N ILE A 327 -11.72 27.58 -10.61
CA ILE A 327 -12.08 27.32 -9.22
C ILE A 327 -12.82 25.99 -9.09
N GLU A 328 -13.84 25.80 -9.93
CA GLU A 328 -14.66 24.60 -9.96
C GLU A 328 -13.81 23.34 -10.25
N LEU A 329 -12.89 23.44 -11.22
CA LEU A 329 -11.99 22.36 -11.60
C LEU A 329 -11.18 21.85 -10.39
N VAL A 330 -10.60 22.76 -9.59
CA VAL A 330 -9.82 22.37 -8.41
C VAL A 330 -10.73 21.84 -7.30
N LYS A 331 -11.86 22.49 -7.04
CA LYS A 331 -12.81 22.07 -5.98
C LYS A 331 -13.43 20.71 -6.29
N ASN A 332 -13.86 20.45 -7.51
CA ASN A 332 -14.45 19.17 -7.91
C ASN A 332 -13.43 18.02 -7.82
N ARG A 333 -12.19 18.28 -8.22
CA ARG A 333 -11.13 17.24 -8.15
C ARG A 333 -10.66 16.98 -6.74
N THR A 334 -10.77 17.93 -5.84
CA THR A 334 -10.39 17.80 -4.42
C THR A 334 -11.55 17.37 -3.53
N ALA A 335 -12.80 17.60 -3.93
CA ALA A 335 -13.96 17.11 -3.22
C ALA A 335 -13.94 15.56 -3.19
N THR A 336 -14.11 14.98 -2.03
CA THR A 336 -14.40 13.55 -1.91
C THR A 336 -15.79 13.31 -2.49
N PRO A 337 -16.00 12.34 -3.40
CA PRO A 337 -17.36 12.02 -3.79
C PRO A 337 -18.15 11.73 -2.50
N ARG A 338 -19.21 12.50 -2.27
CA ARG A 338 -20.19 12.16 -1.23
C ARG A 338 -20.67 10.75 -1.57
N ARG A 339 -20.56 9.83 -0.63
CA ARG A 339 -21.40 8.65 -0.62
C ARG A 339 -22.81 9.18 -0.48
N ASP A 340 -23.55 9.24 -1.56
CA ASP A 340 -24.98 9.38 -1.49
C ASP A 340 -25.47 8.13 -0.73
N GLY A 341 -25.83 8.37 0.52
CA GLY A 341 -26.52 7.39 1.33
C GLY A 341 -27.91 7.23 0.73
N THR A 342 -28.08 6.20 -0.07
CA THR A 342 -29.39 5.62 -0.30
C THR A 342 -29.62 4.62 0.82
N GLY A 343 -30.65 4.89 1.61
CA GLY A 343 -31.14 4.12 2.73
C GLY A 343 -31.59 2.70 2.42
#